data_13f3036d360b571bae6538383056f5ba
#
_entry.id   13f3036d360b571bae6538383056f5ba
#
_cell.length_a   1.000
_cell.length_b   1.000
_cell.length_c   1.000
_cell.angle_alpha   90.00
_cell.angle_beta   90.00
_cell.angle_gamma   90.00
#
_symmetry.space_group_name_H-M   'P 1'
#
loop_
_entity.id
_entity.type
_entity.pdbx_description
1 polymer ?
#
loop_
_entity_poly.entity_id
_entity_poly.type
_entity_poly.pdbx_seq_one_letter_code
_entity_poly.pdbx_strand_id
1 'polypeptide(L)'
;LRRRIMEELTESRNMDDEQLLERIDTAIRDMGQGIYLPLKERIWLRGSLFDSFRRLDILQELVDDKTVSEIMVNGAGKIFIERNGKTEVWERRFEKPEQLEDIIQQIVGRVNRVVNVSSPIVDARLEDGSRVHIVLPPVSLNGPVVTIRKFPEPITMEKLIRFGAVTGEAAGFLKELVGAGYNIFISGGTNSGKTTFLNALSSWIPPHERVITIEDSAELQITQVPNLVRLETRNANTEGEGEITMSQLIRASLRMNPDRIIVGEVRGRETLDMLQAMNTGHDGSLSTGHGNSARDMLSRLETMVLMAADL
;
A
#
# COMPACT_ATOMS: atom_id res chain seq x y z
N LEU A 1 -8.47 18.56 -28.69
CA LEU A 1 -9.48 19.16 -27.81
C LEU A 1 -8.98 19.15 -26.36
N ARG A 2 -8.61 17.99 -25.77
CA ARG A 2 -8.13 17.86 -24.39
C ARG A 2 -7.01 18.86 -24.07
N ARG A 3 -5.96 18.94 -24.90
CA ARG A 3 -4.84 19.86 -24.71
C ARG A 3 -5.27 21.33 -24.64
N ARG A 4 -6.17 21.76 -25.53
CA ARG A 4 -6.68 23.13 -25.55
C ARG A 4 -7.48 23.46 -24.28
N ILE A 5 -8.31 22.53 -23.82
CA ILE A 5 -9.07 22.68 -22.58
C ILE A 5 -8.14 22.73 -21.37
N MET A 6 -7.08 21.91 -21.33
CA MET A 6 -6.07 21.94 -20.26
C MET A 6 -5.36 23.30 -20.17
N GLU A 7 -4.99 23.89 -21.31
CA GLU A 7 -4.34 25.20 -21.34
C GLU A 7 -5.27 26.31 -20.80
N GLU A 8 -6.58 26.25 -21.13
CA GLU A 8 -7.57 27.21 -20.64
C GLU A 8 -7.86 27.07 -19.14
N LEU A 9 -7.84 25.84 -18.63
CA LEU A 9 -8.18 25.54 -17.24
C LEU A 9 -6.99 25.64 -16.27
N THR A 10 -5.81 26.08 -16.73
CA THR A 10 -4.60 26.14 -15.87
C THR A 10 -4.81 26.99 -14.60
N GLU A 11 -5.62 28.05 -14.66
CA GLU A 11 -5.96 28.90 -13.51
C GLU A 11 -6.98 28.27 -12.54
N SER A 12 -7.59 27.15 -12.91
CA SER A 12 -8.67 26.49 -12.14
C SER A 12 -8.13 25.56 -11.04
N ARG A 13 -6.84 25.51 -10.78
CA ARG A 13 -6.21 24.63 -9.75
C ARG A 13 -6.73 24.87 -8.33
N ASN A 14 -7.14 26.10 -8.00
CA ASN A 14 -7.60 26.50 -6.66
C ASN A 14 -9.12 26.37 -6.46
N MET A 15 -9.88 25.88 -7.43
CA MET A 15 -11.33 25.66 -7.32
C MET A 15 -11.60 24.39 -6.51
N ASP A 16 -12.79 24.29 -5.91
CA ASP A 16 -13.27 23.02 -5.38
C ASP A 16 -13.63 22.04 -6.54
N ASP A 17 -13.91 20.79 -6.19
CA ASP A 17 -14.14 19.74 -7.19
C ASP A 17 -15.42 19.97 -8.00
N GLU A 18 -16.46 20.51 -7.38
CA GLU A 18 -17.72 20.78 -8.05
C GLU A 18 -17.58 21.92 -9.07
N GLN A 19 -16.95 23.01 -8.67
CA GLN A 19 -16.62 24.14 -9.54
C GLN A 19 -15.69 23.72 -10.69
N LEU A 20 -14.71 22.89 -10.41
CA LEU A 20 -13.81 22.37 -11.44
C LEU A 20 -14.57 21.53 -12.47
N LEU A 21 -15.47 20.63 -12.02
CA LEU A 21 -16.28 19.81 -12.91
C LEU A 21 -17.22 20.64 -13.79
N GLU A 22 -17.86 21.66 -13.23
CA GLU A 22 -18.70 22.59 -13.99
C GLU A 22 -17.88 23.35 -15.05
N ARG A 23 -16.69 23.79 -14.69
CA ARG A 23 -15.78 24.47 -15.60
C ARG A 23 -15.31 23.57 -16.73
N ILE A 24 -14.99 22.31 -16.42
CA ILE A 24 -14.65 21.27 -17.41
C ILE A 24 -15.83 21.05 -18.36
N ASP A 25 -17.05 20.89 -17.85
CA ASP A 25 -18.24 20.65 -18.66
C ASP A 25 -18.53 21.85 -19.58
N THR A 26 -18.31 23.07 -19.10
CA THR A 26 -18.45 24.29 -19.90
C THR A 26 -17.39 24.34 -20.99
N ALA A 27 -16.12 24.13 -20.68
CA ALA A 27 -15.03 24.11 -21.63
C ALA A 27 -15.19 23.03 -22.72
N ILE A 28 -15.67 21.82 -22.34
CA ILE A 28 -15.98 20.75 -23.30
C ILE A 28 -17.10 21.19 -24.25
N ARG A 29 -18.12 21.90 -23.74
CA ARG A 29 -19.25 22.40 -24.55
C ARG A 29 -18.79 23.48 -25.53
N ASP A 30 -18.05 24.47 -25.02
CA ASP A 30 -17.69 25.66 -25.81
C ASP A 30 -16.62 25.34 -26.86
N MET A 31 -15.57 24.61 -26.47
CA MET A 31 -14.51 24.21 -27.40
C MET A 31 -14.86 23.00 -28.25
N GLY A 32 -15.92 22.27 -27.91
CA GLY A 32 -16.48 21.16 -28.70
C GLY A 32 -17.49 21.60 -29.74
N GLN A 33 -17.82 22.89 -29.85
CA GLN A 33 -18.74 23.38 -30.90
C GLN A 33 -18.19 23.04 -32.29
N GLY A 34 -19.03 22.37 -33.09
CA GLY A 34 -18.65 21.89 -34.43
C GLY A 34 -17.93 20.54 -34.47
N ILE A 35 -17.63 19.92 -33.31
CA ILE A 35 -17.07 18.58 -33.24
C ILE A 35 -18.14 17.63 -32.69
N TYR A 36 -18.45 16.55 -33.45
CA TYR A 36 -19.31 15.51 -32.91
C TYR A 36 -18.55 14.68 -31.87
N LEU A 37 -18.94 14.81 -30.60
CA LEU A 37 -18.40 14.04 -29.49
C LEU A 37 -19.45 13.06 -28.96
N PRO A 38 -19.32 11.75 -29.24
CA PRO A 38 -20.18 10.73 -28.64
C PRO A 38 -20.21 10.82 -27.13
N LEU A 39 -21.32 10.43 -26.51
CA LEU A 39 -21.48 10.51 -25.04
C LEU A 39 -20.35 9.82 -24.28
N LYS A 40 -19.90 8.65 -24.76
CA LYS A 40 -18.77 7.91 -24.14
C LYS A 40 -17.47 8.72 -24.15
N GLU A 41 -17.15 9.35 -25.27
CA GLU A 41 -15.95 10.18 -25.40
C GLU A 41 -16.04 11.44 -24.54
N ARG A 42 -17.23 12.01 -24.40
CA ARG A 42 -17.46 13.16 -23.54
C ARG A 42 -17.28 12.83 -22.07
N ILE A 43 -17.82 11.68 -21.61
CA ILE A 43 -17.64 11.18 -20.23
C ILE A 43 -16.16 10.89 -19.97
N TRP A 44 -15.49 10.22 -20.90
CA TRP A 44 -14.06 9.92 -20.79
C TRP A 44 -13.21 11.20 -20.74
N LEU A 45 -13.48 12.18 -21.62
CA LEU A 45 -12.76 13.44 -21.65
C LEU A 45 -12.94 14.23 -20.34
N ARG A 46 -14.17 14.28 -19.83
CA ARG A 46 -14.49 14.90 -18.54
C ARG A 46 -13.69 14.27 -17.39
N GLY A 47 -13.70 12.94 -17.27
CA GLY A 47 -12.93 12.21 -16.27
C GLY A 47 -11.42 12.41 -16.43
N SER A 48 -10.89 12.28 -17.65
CA SER A 48 -9.46 12.46 -17.93
C SER A 48 -8.96 13.89 -17.63
N LEU A 49 -9.78 14.91 -17.84
CA LEU A 49 -9.45 16.29 -17.46
C LEU A 49 -9.46 16.45 -15.94
N PHE A 50 -10.48 15.92 -15.26
CA PHE A 50 -10.55 15.96 -13.80
C PHE A 50 -9.34 15.26 -13.17
N ASP A 51 -8.98 14.07 -13.65
CA ASP A 51 -7.84 13.30 -13.18
C ASP A 51 -6.52 14.05 -13.34
N SER A 52 -6.38 14.85 -14.40
CA SER A 52 -5.20 15.68 -14.63
C SER A 52 -5.04 16.83 -13.62
N PHE A 53 -6.13 17.29 -13.03
CA PHE A 53 -6.09 18.39 -12.04
C PHE A 53 -6.09 17.92 -10.59
N ARG A 54 -6.71 16.78 -10.31
CA ARG A 54 -6.99 16.30 -8.93
C ARG A 54 -6.35 14.98 -8.58
N ARG A 55 -6.02 14.17 -9.58
CA ARG A 55 -5.54 12.82 -9.41
C ARG A 55 -4.20 12.61 -10.10
N LEU A 56 -3.94 11.41 -10.58
CA LEU A 56 -2.66 11.03 -11.17
C LEU A 56 -2.64 11.09 -12.71
N ASP A 57 -3.42 11.98 -13.31
CA ASP A 57 -3.55 12.15 -14.76
C ASP A 57 -3.76 10.80 -15.48
N ILE A 58 -2.93 10.51 -16.48
CA ILE A 58 -3.01 9.26 -17.25
C ILE A 58 -2.79 8.01 -16.39
N LEU A 59 -2.05 8.11 -15.28
CA LEU A 59 -1.82 6.96 -14.39
C LEU A 59 -3.06 6.57 -13.58
N GLN A 60 -4.04 7.48 -13.44
CA GLN A 60 -5.23 7.20 -12.64
C GLN A 60 -6.02 6.00 -13.19
N GLU A 61 -6.13 5.87 -14.51
CA GLU A 61 -6.77 4.73 -15.16
C GLU A 61 -6.13 3.39 -14.75
N LEU A 62 -4.81 3.36 -14.60
CA LEU A 62 -4.07 2.17 -14.17
C LEU A 62 -4.21 1.90 -12.66
N VAL A 63 -4.28 2.97 -11.86
CA VAL A 63 -4.53 2.85 -10.42
C VAL A 63 -5.94 2.30 -10.16
N ASP A 64 -6.93 2.72 -10.92
CA ASP A 64 -8.30 2.25 -10.79
C ASP A 64 -8.52 0.83 -11.40
N ASP A 65 -7.66 0.39 -12.32
CA ASP A 65 -7.75 -0.96 -12.94
C ASP A 65 -7.30 -2.04 -11.96
N LYS A 66 -8.23 -2.81 -11.42
CA LYS A 66 -7.98 -3.90 -10.45
C LYS A 66 -7.14 -5.06 -11.01
N THR A 67 -6.98 -5.15 -12.31
CA THR A 67 -6.16 -6.20 -12.95
C THR A 67 -4.67 -5.85 -12.99
N VAL A 68 -4.34 -4.58 -12.80
CA VAL A 68 -2.95 -4.07 -12.73
C VAL A 68 -2.44 -4.19 -11.31
N SER A 69 -1.32 -4.86 -11.11
CA SER A 69 -0.64 -5.03 -9.82
C SER A 69 0.50 -4.02 -9.61
N GLU A 70 1.18 -3.64 -10.70
CA GLU A 70 2.31 -2.70 -10.62
C GLU A 70 2.33 -1.77 -11.84
N ILE A 71 2.73 -0.51 -11.62
CA ILE A 71 2.89 0.52 -12.65
C ILE A 71 4.33 1.02 -12.55
N MET A 72 5.07 0.94 -13.66
CA MET A 72 6.48 1.31 -13.73
C MET A 72 6.67 2.40 -14.78
N VAL A 73 6.91 3.64 -14.34
CA VAL A 73 7.15 4.80 -15.20
C VAL A 73 8.66 5.01 -15.30
N ASN A 74 9.22 4.83 -16.48
CA ASN A 74 10.64 4.99 -16.77
C ASN A 74 10.86 6.26 -17.62
N GLY A 75 10.79 7.42 -16.99
CA GLY A 75 10.70 8.70 -17.66
C GLY A 75 9.33 8.93 -18.31
N ALA A 76 9.10 10.12 -18.85
CA ALA A 76 7.79 10.51 -19.41
C ALA A 76 7.34 9.66 -20.63
N GLY A 77 8.28 9.02 -21.32
CA GLY A 77 8.02 8.33 -22.58
C GLY A 77 7.74 6.83 -22.50
N LYS A 78 7.98 6.19 -21.36
CA LYS A 78 7.88 4.72 -21.25
C LYS A 78 7.18 4.32 -19.96
N ILE A 79 6.03 3.69 -20.09
CA ILE A 79 5.26 3.15 -18.97
C ILE A 79 5.09 1.65 -19.20
N PHE A 80 5.40 0.87 -18.18
CA PHE A 80 5.16 -0.56 -18.13
C PHE A 80 4.15 -0.84 -17.03
N ILE A 81 3.38 -1.89 -17.19
CA ILE A 81 2.44 -2.38 -16.17
C ILE A 81 2.65 -3.86 -15.95
N GLU A 82 2.39 -4.32 -14.74
CA GLU A 82 2.23 -5.74 -14.47
C GLU A 82 0.74 -6.07 -14.37
N ARG A 83 0.31 -7.03 -15.17
CA ARG A 83 -1.07 -7.54 -15.16
C ARG A 83 -1.05 -9.06 -15.15
N ASN A 84 -1.71 -9.67 -14.16
CA ASN A 84 -1.73 -11.13 -13.99
C ASN A 84 -0.32 -11.77 -13.95
N GLY A 85 0.66 -11.12 -13.31
CA GLY A 85 2.04 -11.59 -13.21
C GLY A 85 2.86 -11.48 -14.49
N LYS A 86 2.38 -10.73 -15.50
CA LYS A 86 3.10 -10.45 -16.73
C LYS A 86 3.32 -8.97 -16.92
N THR A 87 4.56 -8.60 -17.21
CA THR A 87 4.90 -7.21 -17.55
C THR A 87 4.63 -6.95 -19.01
N GLU A 88 3.92 -5.86 -19.30
CA GLU A 88 3.61 -5.38 -20.65
C GLU A 88 3.85 -3.88 -20.78
N VAL A 89 4.08 -3.41 -22.00
CA VAL A 89 4.21 -1.98 -22.29
C VAL A 89 2.82 -1.37 -22.36
N TRP A 90 2.63 -0.25 -21.66
CA TRP A 90 1.41 0.53 -21.81
C TRP A 90 1.55 1.55 -22.94
N GLU A 91 0.59 1.62 -23.84
CA GLU A 91 0.67 2.40 -25.08
C GLU A 91 0.63 3.92 -24.86
N ARG A 92 0.02 4.38 -23.74
CA ARG A 92 -0.04 5.81 -23.43
C ARG A 92 1.25 6.28 -22.77
N ARG A 93 1.55 7.56 -22.96
CA ARG A 93 2.72 8.24 -22.40
C ARG A 93 2.36 9.67 -22.03
N PHE A 94 3.17 10.30 -21.21
CA PHE A 94 3.04 11.73 -20.95
C PHE A 94 3.41 12.52 -22.20
N GLU A 95 2.64 13.54 -22.50
CA GLU A 95 2.89 14.43 -23.65
C GLU A 95 4.10 15.33 -23.38
N LYS A 96 4.30 15.69 -22.11
CA LYS A 96 5.40 16.54 -21.65
C LYS A 96 6.03 15.98 -20.37
N PRO A 97 7.36 16.08 -20.19
CA PRO A 97 8.04 15.64 -18.96
C PRO A 97 7.48 16.33 -17.70
N GLU A 98 7.09 17.61 -17.80
CA GLU A 98 6.58 18.41 -16.70
C GLU A 98 5.29 17.81 -16.08
N GLN A 99 4.49 17.10 -16.86
CA GLN A 99 3.29 16.41 -16.36
C GLN A 99 3.66 15.30 -15.35
N LEU A 100 4.74 14.56 -15.61
CA LEU A 100 5.23 13.56 -14.67
C LEU A 100 5.80 14.20 -13.41
N GLU A 101 6.52 15.32 -13.55
CA GLU A 101 7.05 16.07 -12.41
C GLU A 101 5.92 16.64 -11.53
N ASP A 102 4.86 17.18 -12.12
CA ASP A 102 3.67 17.66 -11.41
C ASP A 102 3.03 16.54 -10.59
N ILE A 103 2.85 15.34 -11.18
CA ILE A 103 2.31 14.16 -10.48
C ILE A 103 3.22 13.75 -9.33
N ILE A 104 4.53 13.72 -9.52
CA ILE A 104 5.50 13.39 -8.47
C ILE A 104 5.34 14.36 -7.31
N GLN A 105 5.32 15.68 -7.57
CA GLN A 105 5.15 16.67 -6.51
C GLN A 105 3.79 16.56 -5.82
N GLN A 106 2.74 16.22 -6.55
CA GLN A 106 1.42 15.99 -5.96
C GLN A 106 1.42 14.77 -5.02
N ILE A 107 2.06 13.66 -5.41
CA ILE A 107 2.16 12.44 -4.58
C ILE A 107 2.92 12.75 -3.28
N VAL A 108 4.11 13.35 -3.38
CA VAL A 108 4.96 13.58 -2.20
C VAL A 108 4.38 14.67 -1.29
N GLY A 109 3.72 15.67 -1.86
CA GLY A 109 3.06 16.75 -1.10
C GLY A 109 1.94 16.25 -0.20
N ARG A 110 1.19 15.22 -0.63
CA ARG A 110 0.11 14.60 0.18
C ARG A 110 0.62 13.89 1.43
N VAL A 111 1.86 13.43 1.43
CA VAL A 111 2.49 12.71 2.56
C VAL A 111 3.50 13.56 3.33
N ASN A 112 3.49 14.89 3.12
CA ASN A 112 4.43 15.83 3.73
C ASN A 112 5.90 15.43 3.53
N ARG A 113 6.23 14.90 2.36
CA ARG A 113 7.61 14.59 1.97
C ARG A 113 8.07 15.53 0.88
N VAL A 114 9.39 15.63 0.72
CA VAL A 114 10.02 16.43 -0.33
C VAL A 114 10.92 15.52 -1.13
N VAL A 115 10.85 15.65 -2.45
CA VAL A 115 11.79 15.03 -3.38
C VAL A 115 12.37 16.10 -4.30
N ASN A 116 13.70 16.15 -4.40
CA ASN A 116 14.42 17.11 -5.21
C ASN A 116 15.82 16.56 -5.55
N VAL A 117 16.65 17.38 -6.21
CA VAL A 117 18.03 17.00 -6.60
C VAL A 117 18.90 16.62 -5.40
N SER A 118 18.70 17.25 -4.24
CA SER A 118 19.47 16.97 -3.01
C SER A 118 18.97 15.71 -2.28
N SER A 119 17.69 15.38 -2.40
CA SER A 119 17.07 14.16 -1.87
C SER A 119 16.28 13.48 -2.98
N PRO A 120 16.94 12.78 -3.90
CA PRO A 120 16.33 12.32 -5.14
C PRO A 120 15.53 11.01 -5.01
N ILE A 121 15.54 10.38 -3.85
CA ILE A 121 14.86 9.11 -3.60
C ILE A 121 13.82 9.30 -2.50
N VAL A 122 12.59 8.88 -2.75
CA VAL A 122 11.52 8.96 -1.77
C VAL A 122 10.54 7.80 -1.91
N ASP A 123 10.09 7.31 -0.77
CA ASP A 123 8.94 6.40 -0.65
C ASP A 123 7.72 7.19 -0.20
N ALA A 124 6.59 6.95 -0.86
CA ALA A 124 5.31 7.57 -0.59
C ALA A 124 4.18 6.53 -0.65
N ARG A 125 2.96 6.97 -0.37
CA ARG A 125 1.74 6.17 -0.53
C ARG A 125 0.65 6.99 -1.19
N LEU A 126 -0.17 6.32 -1.97
CA LEU A 126 -1.43 6.84 -2.45
C LEU A 126 -2.54 6.68 -1.39
N GLU A 127 -3.66 7.32 -1.59
CA GLU A 127 -4.82 7.25 -0.69
C GLU A 127 -5.41 5.85 -0.56
N ASP A 128 -5.33 5.04 -1.64
CA ASP A 128 -5.73 3.63 -1.65
C ASP A 128 -4.74 2.70 -0.92
N GLY A 129 -3.63 3.26 -0.38
CA GLY A 129 -2.58 2.53 0.28
C GLY A 129 -1.46 2.03 -0.63
N SER A 130 -1.59 2.15 -1.95
CA SER A 130 -0.55 1.74 -2.92
C SER A 130 0.79 2.39 -2.60
N ARG A 131 1.86 1.61 -2.63
CA ARG A 131 3.22 2.11 -2.38
C ARG A 131 3.76 2.77 -3.62
N VAL A 132 4.40 3.91 -3.43
CA VAL A 132 5.06 4.65 -4.51
C VAL A 132 6.53 4.83 -4.17
N HIS A 133 7.40 4.36 -5.05
CA HIS A 133 8.83 4.61 -5.00
C HIS A 133 9.22 5.54 -6.13
N ILE A 134 9.93 6.63 -5.80
CA ILE A 134 10.31 7.67 -6.75
C ILE A 134 11.81 7.85 -6.71
N VAL A 135 12.43 7.91 -7.89
CA VAL A 135 13.86 8.23 -8.06
C VAL A 135 13.99 9.33 -9.12
N LEU A 136 14.61 10.44 -8.74
CA LEU A 136 14.84 11.58 -9.63
C LEU A 136 16.25 11.60 -10.21
N PRO A 137 16.48 12.32 -11.31
CA PRO A 137 17.82 12.71 -11.73
C PRO A 137 18.54 13.52 -10.62
N PRO A 138 19.88 13.41 -10.49
CA PRO A 138 20.81 12.72 -11.39
C PRO A 138 21.00 11.23 -11.12
N VAL A 139 20.38 10.68 -10.08
CA VAL A 139 20.48 9.24 -9.72
C VAL A 139 19.82 8.39 -10.80
N SER A 140 18.65 8.78 -11.27
CA SER A 140 17.99 8.18 -12.41
C SER A 140 18.49 8.81 -13.72
N LEU A 141 19.12 8.00 -14.57
CA LEU A 141 19.77 8.49 -15.81
C LEU A 141 18.77 8.72 -16.96
N ASN A 142 17.60 8.11 -16.90
CA ASN A 142 16.60 8.14 -17.99
C ASN A 142 15.44 9.11 -17.72
N GLY A 143 15.61 10.05 -16.79
CA GLY A 143 14.54 10.91 -16.29
C GLY A 143 13.92 10.39 -14.99
N PRO A 144 12.87 11.02 -14.45
CA PRO A 144 12.20 10.57 -13.25
C PRO A 144 11.67 9.14 -13.40
N VAL A 145 11.89 8.31 -12.38
CA VAL A 145 11.34 6.94 -12.29
C VAL A 145 10.30 6.92 -11.18
N VAL A 146 9.14 6.35 -11.48
CA VAL A 146 8.05 6.15 -10.51
C VAL A 146 7.58 4.72 -10.60
N THR A 147 7.63 4.00 -9.49
CA THR A 147 7.06 2.66 -9.37
C THR A 147 5.90 2.70 -8.39
N ILE A 148 4.71 2.32 -8.84
CA ILE A 148 3.51 2.23 -7.99
C ILE A 148 3.16 0.75 -7.86
N ARG A 149 3.30 0.20 -6.66
CA ARG A 149 2.90 -1.17 -6.34
C ARG A 149 1.56 -1.16 -5.63
N LYS A 150 0.56 -1.69 -6.31
CA LYS A 150 -0.80 -1.76 -5.79
C LYS A 150 -0.96 -2.91 -4.82
N PHE A 151 -1.87 -2.76 -3.87
CA PHE A 151 -2.28 -3.89 -3.06
C PHE A 151 -3.32 -4.72 -3.83
N PRO A 152 -3.07 -6.02 -4.01
CA PRO A 152 -4.10 -6.90 -4.55
C PRO A 152 -5.28 -6.98 -3.58
N GLU A 153 -6.46 -7.28 -4.10
CA GLU A 153 -7.60 -7.60 -3.23
C GLU A 153 -7.22 -8.77 -2.30
N PRO A 154 -7.55 -8.68 -1.00
CA PRO A 154 -7.21 -9.73 -0.05
C PRO A 154 -7.75 -11.09 -0.52
N ILE A 155 -6.88 -12.09 -0.50
CA ILE A 155 -7.31 -13.46 -0.78
C ILE A 155 -8.04 -13.98 0.46
N THR A 156 -9.33 -14.28 0.31
CA THR A 156 -10.13 -14.83 1.40
C THR A 156 -9.77 -16.28 1.69
N MET A 157 -10.14 -16.78 2.88
CA MET A 157 -9.90 -18.18 3.23
C MET A 157 -10.64 -19.13 2.30
N GLU A 158 -11.82 -18.77 1.81
CA GLU A 158 -12.57 -19.57 0.82
C GLU A 158 -11.81 -19.71 -0.50
N LYS A 159 -11.12 -18.64 -0.93
CA LYS A 159 -10.23 -18.69 -2.10
C LYS A 159 -9.02 -19.59 -1.84
N LEU A 160 -8.42 -19.53 -0.65
CA LEU A 160 -7.30 -20.41 -0.27
C LEU A 160 -7.70 -21.89 -0.25
N ILE A 161 -8.88 -22.20 0.26
CA ILE A 161 -9.44 -23.57 0.22
C ILE A 161 -9.66 -24.02 -1.23
N ARG A 162 -10.24 -23.18 -2.08
CA ARG A 162 -10.44 -23.48 -3.51
C ARG A 162 -9.15 -23.72 -4.26
N PHE A 163 -8.07 -23.02 -3.91
CA PHE A 163 -6.74 -23.21 -4.49
C PHE A 163 -6.02 -24.45 -3.94
N GLY A 164 -6.59 -25.12 -2.94
CA GLY A 164 -5.97 -26.27 -2.28
C GLY A 164 -4.79 -25.90 -1.37
N ALA A 165 -4.65 -24.61 -1.01
CA ALA A 165 -3.60 -24.15 -0.11
C ALA A 165 -3.86 -24.54 1.35
N VAL A 166 -5.13 -24.75 1.72
CA VAL A 166 -5.57 -25.22 3.03
C VAL A 166 -6.81 -26.09 2.87
N THR A 167 -6.95 -27.13 3.71
CA THR A 167 -8.18 -27.95 3.73
C THR A 167 -9.31 -27.25 4.47
N GLY A 168 -10.56 -27.54 4.14
CA GLY A 168 -11.71 -26.99 4.87
C GLY A 168 -11.71 -27.35 6.35
N GLU A 169 -11.26 -28.56 6.72
CA GLU A 169 -11.12 -29.02 8.10
C GLU A 169 -10.08 -28.17 8.86
N ALA A 170 -8.89 -27.97 8.28
CA ALA A 170 -7.84 -27.13 8.87
C ALA A 170 -8.30 -25.67 9.00
N ALA A 171 -8.99 -25.14 8.00
CA ALA A 171 -9.55 -23.79 8.06
C ALA A 171 -10.60 -23.64 9.17
N GLY A 172 -11.48 -24.64 9.35
CA GLY A 172 -12.45 -24.68 10.46
C GLY A 172 -11.76 -24.67 11.82
N PHE A 173 -10.75 -25.51 12.01
CA PHE A 173 -9.96 -25.55 13.25
C PHE A 173 -9.25 -24.21 13.53
N LEU A 174 -8.62 -23.61 12.52
CA LEU A 174 -7.96 -22.31 12.65
C LEU A 174 -8.96 -21.20 13.01
N LYS A 175 -10.16 -21.25 12.47
CA LYS A 175 -11.23 -20.30 12.81
C LYS A 175 -11.58 -20.35 14.30
N GLU A 176 -11.70 -21.56 14.84
CA GLU A 176 -11.96 -21.76 16.28
C GLU A 176 -10.80 -21.22 17.13
N LEU A 177 -9.55 -21.47 16.73
CA LEU A 177 -8.35 -20.94 17.43
C LEU A 177 -8.33 -19.42 17.43
N VAL A 178 -8.59 -18.77 16.29
CA VAL A 178 -8.65 -17.30 16.20
C VAL A 178 -9.78 -16.76 17.09
N GLY A 179 -10.98 -17.38 17.03
CA GLY A 179 -12.12 -16.96 17.85
C GLY A 179 -11.87 -17.15 19.35
N ALA A 180 -11.14 -18.21 19.74
CA ALA A 180 -10.81 -18.51 21.13
C ALA A 180 -9.61 -17.71 21.68
N GLY A 181 -8.97 -16.84 20.86
CA GLY A 181 -7.87 -16.01 21.32
C GLY A 181 -6.52 -16.73 21.41
N TYR A 182 -6.27 -17.74 20.60
CA TYR A 182 -4.94 -18.36 20.55
C TYR A 182 -3.94 -17.44 19.83
N ASN A 183 -2.73 -17.34 20.39
CA ASN A 183 -1.61 -16.73 19.70
C ASN A 183 -1.15 -17.62 18.55
N ILE A 184 -1.09 -17.07 17.34
CA ILE A 184 -0.75 -17.84 16.13
C ILE A 184 0.46 -17.22 15.45
N PHE A 185 1.45 -18.06 15.19
CA PHE A 185 2.66 -17.68 14.47
C PHE A 185 2.72 -18.42 13.11
N ILE A 186 2.82 -17.67 12.01
CA ILE A 186 2.84 -18.20 10.65
C ILE A 186 4.27 -18.19 10.13
N SER A 187 4.80 -19.33 9.75
CA SER A 187 6.15 -19.44 9.20
C SER A 187 6.14 -19.90 7.74
N GLY A 188 7.15 -19.48 6.99
CA GLY A 188 7.32 -19.86 5.60
C GLY A 188 8.44 -19.10 4.91
N GLY A 189 8.82 -19.54 3.74
CA GLY A 189 9.83 -18.88 2.90
C GLY A 189 9.38 -17.54 2.34
N THR A 190 10.25 -16.85 1.63
CA THR A 190 9.90 -15.63 0.89
C THR A 190 8.86 -15.95 -0.18
N ASN A 191 7.87 -15.09 -0.36
CA ASN A 191 6.76 -15.25 -1.31
C ASN A 191 5.91 -16.53 -1.11
N SER A 192 5.96 -17.17 0.08
CA SER A 192 5.14 -18.36 0.38
C SER A 192 3.68 -18.03 0.71
N GLY A 193 3.30 -16.76 0.78
CA GLY A 193 1.94 -16.33 1.09
C GLY A 193 1.66 -16.10 2.59
N LYS A 194 2.69 -15.92 3.45
CA LYS A 194 2.50 -15.67 4.90
C LYS A 194 1.56 -14.51 5.19
N THR A 195 1.81 -13.33 4.59
CA THR A 195 0.97 -12.14 4.76
C THR A 195 -0.44 -12.37 4.23
N THR A 196 -0.58 -13.08 3.11
CA THR A 196 -1.87 -13.48 2.56
C THR A 196 -2.65 -14.35 3.53
N PHE A 197 -1.98 -15.33 4.13
CA PHE A 197 -2.59 -16.24 5.10
C PHE A 197 -2.93 -15.52 6.41
N LEU A 198 -2.06 -14.62 6.88
CA LEU A 198 -2.31 -13.76 8.03
C LEU A 198 -3.55 -12.87 7.80
N ASN A 199 -3.66 -12.26 6.63
CA ASN A 199 -4.86 -11.50 6.24
C ASN A 199 -6.12 -12.36 6.26
N ALA A 200 -6.07 -13.57 5.71
CA ALA A 200 -7.19 -14.48 5.70
C ALA A 200 -7.63 -14.90 7.12
N LEU A 201 -6.67 -15.20 8.01
CA LEU A 201 -6.96 -15.51 9.41
C LEU A 201 -7.54 -14.31 10.16
N SER A 202 -6.98 -13.12 9.92
CA SER A 202 -7.42 -11.88 10.57
C SER A 202 -8.89 -11.57 10.28
N SER A 203 -9.46 -12.07 9.17
CA SER A 203 -10.87 -11.89 8.84
C SER A 203 -11.84 -12.57 9.83
N TRP A 204 -11.34 -13.45 10.68
CA TRP A 204 -12.11 -14.16 11.71
C TRP A 204 -11.99 -13.54 13.11
N ILE A 205 -11.22 -12.46 13.24
CA ILE A 205 -11.15 -11.74 14.51
C ILE A 205 -12.52 -11.13 14.83
N PRO A 206 -13.01 -11.27 16.06
CA PRO A 206 -14.29 -10.69 16.46
C PRO A 206 -14.35 -9.18 16.25
N PRO A 207 -15.42 -8.64 15.65
CA PRO A 207 -15.50 -7.23 15.27
C PRO A 207 -15.58 -6.25 16.45
N HIS A 208 -15.85 -6.73 17.66
CA HIS A 208 -15.91 -5.91 18.87
C HIS A 208 -14.54 -5.68 19.51
N GLU A 209 -13.51 -6.39 19.06
CA GLU A 209 -12.17 -6.27 19.60
C GLU A 209 -11.45 -5.03 19.07
N ARG A 210 -10.53 -4.50 19.90
CA ARG A 210 -9.58 -3.49 19.50
C ARG A 210 -8.31 -4.14 18.99
N VAL A 211 -8.01 -3.98 17.72
CA VAL A 211 -6.84 -4.58 17.06
C VAL A 211 -5.82 -3.50 16.72
N ILE A 212 -4.55 -3.76 17.02
CA ILE A 212 -3.44 -2.91 16.59
C ILE A 212 -2.55 -3.72 15.66
N THR A 213 -2.36 -3.25 14.43
CA THR A 213 -1.37 -3.83 13.50
C THR A 213 -0.09 -3.03 13.53
N ILE A 214 1.04 -3.72 13.47
CA ILE A 214 2.38 -3.13 13.46
C ILE A 214 3.17 -3.80 12.34
N GLU A 215 3.64 -3.01 11.37
CA GLU A 215 4.27 -3.51 10.16
C GLU A 215 5.46 -2.63 9.76
N ASP A 216 6.46 -3.19 9.10
CA ASP A 216 7.52 -2.40 8.44
C ASP A 216 6.95 -1.56 7.31
N SER A 217 5.96 -2.11 6.64
CA SER A 217 5.19 -1.44 5.62
C SER A 217 3.79 -2.06 5.62
N ALA A 218 2.77 -1.23 5.84
CA ALA A 218 1.41 -1.71 6.05
C ALA A 218 0.87 -2.42 4.82
N GLU A 219 0.74 -3.75 4.89
CA GLU A 219 0.19 -4.65 3.87
C GLU A 219 -1.12 -5.31 4.33
N LEU A 220 -1.34 -5.37 5.64
CA LEU A 220 -2.52 -6.00 6.19
C LEU A 220 -3.79 -5.18 5.88
N GLN A 221 -4.83 -5.88 5.44
CA GLN A 221 -6.11 -5.30 5.05
C GLN A 221 -7.23 -5.91 5.91
N ILE A 222 -7.30 -5.48 7.17
CA ILE A 222 -8.32 -5.93 8.12
C ILE A 222 -9.49 -4.96 8.06
N THR A 223 -10.57 -5.33 7.39
CA THR A 223 -11.71 -4.44 7.14
C THR A 223 -12.91 -4.69 8.05
N GLN A 224 -12.98 -5.86 8.68
CA GLN A 224 -14.13 -6.28 9.51
C GLN A 224 -14.05 -5.82 10.97
N VAL A 225 -12.93 -5.25 11.41
CA VAL A 225 -12.72 -4.73 12.77
C VAL A 225 -12.83 -3.20 12.76
N PRO A 226 -13.91 -2.61 13.27
CA PRO A 226 -14.09 -1.16 13.28
C PRO A 226 -13.07 -0.42 14.16
N ASN A 227 -12.62 -1.04 15.26
CA ASN A 227 -11.65 -0.45 16.18
C ASN A 227 -10.22 -0.92 15.84
N LEU A 228 -9.80 -0.62 14.61
CA LEU A 228 -8.47 -0.95 14.08
C LEU A 228 -7.53 0.25 14.15
N VAL A 229 -6.35 0.05 14.72
CA VAL A 229 -5.23 1.00 14.67
C VAL A 229 -4.10 0.38 13.86
N ARG A 230 -3.59 1.13 12.89
CA ARG A 230 -2.49 0.68 12.02
C ARG A 230 -1.24 1.51 12.31
N LEU A 231 -0.16 0.84 12.69
CA LEU A 231 1.13 1.45 12.96
C LEU A 231 2.16 0.93 11.94
N GLU A 232 3.03 1.81 11.51
CA GLU A 232 4.09 1.51 10.55
C GLU A 232 5.41 2.05 11.07
N THR A 233 6.48 1.27 10.90
CA THR A 233 7.84 1.71 11.23
C THR A 233 8.25 2.90 10.35
N ARG A 234 9.18 3.65 10.82
CA ARG A 234 9.76 4.76 10.06
C ARG A 234 11.28 4.68 10.10
N ASN A 235 11.89 4.61 8.93
CA ASN A 235 13.33 4.70 8.82
C ASN A 235 13.82 6.09 9.24
N ALA A 236 15.06 6.17 9.72
CA ALA A 236 15.71 7.44 9.97
C ALA A 236 15.72 8.32 8.70
N ASN A 237 15.70 9.64 8.91
CA ASN A 237 15.88 10.60 7.84
C ASN A 237 17.37 10.62 7.36
N THR A 238 17.69 11.49 6.41
CA THR A 238 19.05 11.64 5.87
C THR A 238 20.09 12.10 6.90
N GLU A 239 19.63 12.64 8.03
CA GLU A 239 20.46 13.08 9.17
C GLU A 239 20.61 11.97 10.24
N GLY A 240 19.99 10.81 10.02
CA GLY A 240 20.02 9.69 10.94
C GLY A 240 19.00 9.80 12.09
N GLU A 241 18.07 10.76 12.01
CA GLU A 241 17.10 11.03 13.08
C GLU A 241 15.68 10.58 12.72
N GLY A 242 14.84 10.47 13.74
CA GLY A 242 13.41 10.23 13.58
C GLY A 242 13.04 8.79 13.24
N GLU A 243 13.94 7.82 13.45
CA GLU A 243 13.63 6.41 13.34
C GLU A 243 12.56 6.00 14.37
N ILE A 244 11.60 5.17 13.91
CA ILE A 244 10.61 4.52 14.78
C ILE A 244 10.65 3.03 14.46
N THR A 245 11.19 2.27 15.40
CA THR A 245 11.40 0.83 15.26
C THR A 245 10.14 0.02 15.57
N MET A 246 10.09 -1.23 15.10
CA MET A 246 9.06 -2.21 15.44
C MET A 246 8.93 -2.38 16.96
N SER A 247 10.04 -2.52 17.68
CA SER A 247 10.08 -2.64 19.16
C SER A 247 9.42 -1.45 19.84
N GLN A 248 9.70 -0.22 19.39
CA GLN A 248 9.08 0.97 19.96
C GLN A 248 7.56 0.96 19.74
N LEU A 249 7.10 0.55 18.55
CA LEU A 249 5.67 0.48 18.24
C LEU A 249 4.96 -0.60 19.04
N ILE A 250 5.58 -1.78 19.25
CA ILE A 250 5.02 -2.84 20.10
C ILE A 250 4.86 -2.32 21.53
N ARG A 251 5.90 -1.72 22.10
CA ARG A 251 5.82 -1.14 23.46
C ARG A 251 4.79 -0.01 23.58
N ALA A 252 4.64 0.81 22.54
CA ALA A 252 3.64 1.85 22.51
C ALA A 252 2.22 1.27 22.45
N SER A 253 2.01 0.21 21.64
CA SER A 253 0.71 -0.43 21.49
C SER A 253 0.15 -1.00 22.79
N LEU A 254 1.02 -1.52 23.69
CA LEU A 254 0.61 -2.02 25.01
C LEU A 254 -0.07 -0.98 25.89
N ARG A 255 0.15 0.32 25.62
CA ARG A 255 -0.49 1.44 26.33
C ARG A 255 -1.76 1.94 25.67
N MET A 256 -2.13 1.33 24.54
CA MET A 256 -3.30 1.73 23.75
C MET A 256 -4.52 0.87 24.02
N ASN A 257 -4.46 0.01 25.07
CA ASN A 257 -5.53 -0.92 25.45
C ASN A 257 -5.98 -1.83 24.30
N PRO A 258 -5.08 -2.58 23.65
CA PRO A 258 -5.45 -3.52 22.61
C PRO A 258 -6.02 -4.81 23.20
N ASP A 259 -7.01 -5.40 22.50
CA ASP A 259 -7.38 -6.80 22.74
C ASP A 259 -6.38 -7.71 22.02
N ARG A 260 -5.96 -7.35 20.78
CA ARG A 260 -4.97 -8.10 20.00
C ARG A 260 -3.93 -7.18 19.37
N ILE A 261 -2.70 -7.69 19.28
CA ILE A 261 -1.61 -7.07 18.54
C ILE A 261 -1.23 -7.99 17.38
N ILE A 262 -1.20 -7.45 16.17
CA ILE A 262 -0.79 -8.19 14.98
C ILE A 262 0.52 -7.58 14.49
N VAL A 263 1.61 -8.33 14.56
CA VAL A 263 2.91 -7.93 14.04
C VAL A 263 3.09 -8.58 12.67
N GLY A 264 3.17 -7.76 11.63
CA GLY A 264 3.21 -8.24 10.25
C GLY A 264 4.32 -9.27 10.02
N GLU A 265 5.53 -8.98 10.47
CA GLU A 265 6.66 -9.90 10.46
C GLU A 265 7.68 -9.55 11.52
N VAL A 266 8.26 -10.57 12.17
CA VAL A 266 9.43 -10.41 13.06
C VAL A 266 10.68 -10.98 12.41
N ARG A 267 11.78 -10.24 12.54
CA ARG A 267 13.07 -10.56 11.91
C ARG A 267 14.26 -10.45 12.86
N GLY A 268 14.09 -9.81 14.02
CA GLY A 268 15.16 -9.48 14.94
C GLY A 268 14.70 -9.27 16.37
N ARG A 269 15.25 -8.25 17.01
CA ARG A 269 15.10 -7.96 18.45
C ARG A 269 13.65 -7.71 18.90
N GLU A 270 12.78 -7.21 18.02
CA GLU A 270 11.36 -6.98 18.26
C GLU A 270 10.61 -8.26 18.65
N THR A 271 11.16 -9.42 18.32
CA THR A 271 10.60 -10.73 18.70
C THR A 271 10.39 -10.87 20.19
N LEU A 272 11.33 -10.38 21.00
CA LEU A 272 11.19 -10.42 22.47
C LEU A 272 10.00 -9.58 22.93
N ASP A 273 9.87 -8.35 22.42
CA ASP A 273 8.76 -7.46 22.77
C ASP A 273 7.40 -8.06 22.36
N MET A 274 7.34 -8.70 21.18
CA MET A 274 6.14 -9.40 20.70
C MET A 274 5.76 -10.58 21.61
N LEU A 275 6.72 -11.43 21.97
CA LEU A 275 6.45 -12.58 22.84
C LEU A 275 6.05 -12.12 24.26
N GLN A 276 6.63 -11.04 24.78
CA GLN A 276 6.19 -10.43 26.02
C GLN A 276 4.75 -9.91 25.93
N ALA A 277 4.38 -9.26 24.84
CA ALA A 277 3.00 -8.83 24.59
C ALA A 277 2.03 -10.02 24.61
N MET A 278 2.35 -11.11 23.92
CA MET A 278 1.58 -12.35 23.90
C MET A 278 1.42 -13.00 25.27
N ASN A 279 2.39 -12.80 26.19
CA ASN A 279 2.38 -13.38 27.54
C ASN A 279 1.78 -12.46 28.61
N THR A 280 1.40 -11.24 28.28
CA THR A 280 0.94 -10.22 29.25
C THR A 280 -0.51 -9.80 29.06
N GLY A 281 -1.37 -10.72 28.58
CA GLY A 281 -2.82 -10.49 28.52
C GLY A 281 -3.33 -9.95 27.18
N HIS A 282 -2.54 -10.10 26.11
CA HIS A 282 -2.97 -9.77 24.74
C HIS A 282 -3.12 -11.05 23.90
N ASP A 283 -3.99 -11.95 24.42
CA ASP A 283 -4.25 -13.24 23.80
C ASP A 283 -4.87 -13.08 22.41
N GLY A 284 -4.58 -14.05 21.52
CA GLY A 284 -5.05 -13.99 20.13
C GLY A 284 -4.20 -13.12 19.22
N SER A 285 -3.02 -12.70 19.66
CA SER A 285 -2.05 -11.97 18.83
C SER A 285 -1.51 -12.85 17.71
N LEU A 286 -1.29 -12.24 16.54
CA LEU A 286 -0.84 -12.95 15.35
C LEU A 286 0.47 -12.35 14.84
N SER A 287 1.34 -13.21 14.28
CA SER A 287 2.55 -12.72 13.62
C SER A 287 3.06 -13.68 12.56
N THR A 288 4.01 -13.21 11.74
CA THR A 288 4.71 -14.05 10.78
C THR A 288 6.22 -13.98 10.95
N GLY A 289 6.92 -14.96 10.39
CA GLY A 289 8.36 -14.97 10.32
C GLY A 289 8.88 -15.93 9.24
N HIS A 290 10.13 -15.73 8.85
CA HIS A 290 10.79 -16.61 7.89
C HIS A 290 11.32 -17.87 8.59
N GLY A 291 10.90 -19.03 8.10
CA GLY A 291 11.38 -20.33 8.54
C GLY A 291 11.04 -21.41 7.51
N ASN A 292 11.93 -22.41 7.37
CA ASN A 292 11.73 -23.51 6.42
C ASN A 292 10.78 -24.58 6.97
N SER A 293 10.62 -24.64 8.28
CA SER A 293 9.68 -25.52 8.97
C SER A 293 9.20 -24.85 10.28
N ALA A 294 8.15 -25.37 10.88
CA ALA A 294 7.68 -24.91 12.19
C ALA A 294 8.77 -25.06 13.28
N ARG A 295 9.54 -26.16 13.23
CA ARG A 295 10.65 -26.40 14.17
C ARG A 295 11.78 -25.40 13.97
N ASP A 296 12.18 -25.13 12.72
CA ASP A 296 13.22 -24.14 12.43
C ASP A 296 12.79 -22.75 12.87
N MET A 297 11.49 -22.44 12.73
CA MET A 297 10.97 -21.16 13.18
C MET A 297 11.05 -20.99 14.70
N LEU A 298 10.75 -22.05 15.48
CA LEU A 298 10.93 -22.00 16.95
C LEU A 298 12.39 -21.74 17.34
N SER A 299 13.34 -22.45 16.71
CA SER A 299 14.77 -22.22 16.95
C SER A 299 15.20 -20.81 16.53
N ARG A 300 14.60 -20.26 15.46
CA ARG A 300 14.87 -18.90 15.03
C ARG A 300 14.30 -17.85 16.00
N LEU A 301 13.07 -18.06 16.51
CA LEU A 301 12.49 -17.20 17.56
C LEU A 301 13.39 -17.17 18.79
N GLU A 302 13.88 -18.34 19.25
CA GLU A 302 14.83 -18.45 20.34
C GLU A 302 16.10 -17.64 20.07
N THR A 303 16.70 -17.79 18.89
CA THR A 303 17.88 -17.02 18.47
C THR A 303 17.61 -15.50 18.50
N MET A 304 16.47 -15.04 17.96
CA MET A 304 16.12 -13.62 17.94
C MET A 304 15.89 -13.06 19.34
N VAL A 305 15.33 -13.87 20.26
CA VAL A 305 15.17 -13.49 21.67
C VAL A 305 16.52 -13.35 22.36
N LEU A 306 17.43 -14.29 22.14
CA LEU A 306 18.80 -14.23 22.69
C LEU A 306 19.54 -12.99 22.18
N MET A 307 19.40 -12.62 20.92
CA MET A 307 19.98 -11.40 20.36
C MET A 307 19.40 -10.11 20.98
N ALA A 308 18.16 -10.16 21.46
CA ALA A 308 17.51 -9.01 22.09
C ALA A 308 17.90 -8.83 23.54
N ALA A 309 18.15 -9.93 24.24
CA ALA A 309 18.40 -9.96 25.67
C ALA A 309 19.87 -9.67 26.08
N ASP A 310 20.77 -9.47 25.08
CA ASP A 310 22.23 -9.31 25.31
C ASP A 310 22.82 -10.44 26.20
N LEU A 311 22.30 -11.67 26.07
CA LEU A 311 22.70 -12.87 26.79
C LEU A 311 23.78 -13.66 26.04
#